data_e554b6efd5ad4d7e76b6d04e15c26ed9
#
_entry.id   e554b6efd5ad4d7e76b6d04e15c26ed9
#
_cell.length_a   1.000
_cell.length_b   1.000
_cell.length_c   1.000
_cell.angle_alpha   90.00
_cell.angle_beta   90.00
_cell.angle_gamma   90.00
#
_symmetry.space_group_name_H-M   'P 1'
#
loop_
_entity.id
_entity.type
_entity.pdbx_description
1 polymer ?
#
loop_
_entity_poly.entity_id
_entity_poly.type
_entity_poly.pdbx_seq_one_letter_code
_entity_poly.pdbx_strand_id
1 'polypeptide(L)'
;MESKTKNRKTREQVARMVERAFSGISLAAGEDAVSELKEGWFNAAYNVRLSDGREVILKIAPSKDAEIMTYEKDIMATEVASMRLVSQNPAIPVPTIYYYDTAQDLCDSDYFFMEKLTGDNYEHVKETLPQEVQAQIDRSIGVIVREINGFSGTYFGYDGNTALHGETWKEAFIKIMDSVLEDGLRKNADYGFTVGDIRAAILKHALSLEAVTMPRLVHWDAWNANFFVKDGKVTGIIDFERALWADPLMEAQFRALAFGGVSESMHGYGKTTLTHEEDERCHLYTLHLALVMNTECYYRDYDTDFVGNLAIQMIAATLKWLQEN
;
A
#
# COMPACT_ATOMS: atom_id res chain seq x y z
N MET A 1 12.89 1.60 10.90
CA MET A 1 12.18 2.86 11.16
C MET A 1 11.16 2.64 12.27
N GLU A 2 11.19 3.41 13.33
CA GLU A 2 10.19 3.37 14.40
C GLU A 2 8.98 4.23 14.02
N SER A 3 7.77 3.80 14.39
CA SER A 3 6.55 4.56 14.17
C SER A 3 5.66 4.48 15.42
N LYS A 4 4.99 5.59 15.75
CA LYS A 4 4.04 5.67 16.87
C LYS A 4 2.78 4.82 16.66
N THR A 5 2.49 4.39 15.44
CA THR A 5 1.30 3.59 15.13
C THR A 5 1.44 2.11 15.52
N LYS A 6 2.68 1.60 15.69
CA LYS A 6 2.91 0.17 15.97
C LYS A 6 2.33 -0.28 17.30
N ASN A 7 1.27 -1.06 17.23
CA ASN A 7 0.57 -1.65 18.38
C ASN A 7 1.22 -2.97 18.79
N ARG A 8 2.39 -2.90 19.45
CA ARG A 8 3.17 -4.07 19.86
C ARG A 8 2.47 -4.87 20.94
N LYS A 9 2.59 -6.20 20.87
CA LYS A 9 2.02 -7.15 21.83
C LYS A 9 3.08 -8.03 22.48
N THR A 10 2.83 -8.42 23.74
CA THR A 10 3.69 -9.36 24.43
C THR A 10 3.49 -10.77 23.89
N ARG A 11 4.45 -11.66 24.17
CA ARG A 11 4.37 -13.07 23.80
C ARG A 11 3.10 -13.74 24.34
N GLU A 12 2.68 -13.42 25.56
CA GLU A 12 1.47 -13.96 26.20
C GLU A 12 0.20 -13.48 25.46
N GLN A 13 0.17 -12.23 24.99
CA GLN A 13 -0.93 -11.71 24.18
C GLN A 13 -1.00 -12.43 22.83
N VAL A 14 0.15 -12.60 22.16
CA VAL A 14 0.23 -13.34 20.89
C VAL A 14 -0.19 -14.80 21.09
N ALA A 15 0.20 -15.45 22.21
CA ALA A 15 -0.21 -16.84 22.50
C ALA A 15 -1.75 -16.97 22.57
N ARG A 16 -2.44 -16.04 23.23
CA ARG A 16 -3.92 -16.02 23.28
C ARG A 16 -4.57 -15.79 21.91
N MET A 17 -3.95 -14.96 21.06
CA MET A 17 -4.42 -14.77 19.68
C MET A 17 -4.25 -16.06 18.85
N VAL A 18 -3.14 -16.78 19.02
CA VAL A 18 -2.90 -18.09 18.36
C VAL A 18 -3.95 -19.12 18.79
N GLU A 19 -4.22 -19.25 20.10
CA GLU A 19 -5.22 -20.20 20.62
C GLU A 19 -6.63 -19.92 20.06
N ARG A 20 -6.97 -18.65 19.85
CA ARG A 20 -8.23 -18.25 19.22
C ARG A 20 -8.26 -18.57 17.72
N ALA A 21 -7.18 -18.28 17.02
CA ALA A 21 -7.12 -18.42 15.57
C ALA A 21 -6.99 -19.88 15.11
N PHE A 22 -6.30 -20.72 15.90
CA PHE A 22 -5.93 -22.08 15.51
C PHE A 22 -6.39 -23.09 16.55
N SER A 23 -7.58 -23.66 16.36
CA SER A 23 -8.18 -24.60 17.31
C SER A 23 -7.24 -25.79 17.61
N GLY A 24 -6.91 -26.00 18.89
CA GLY A 24 -6.05 -27.10 19.35
C GLY A 24 -4.55 -26.92 19.04
N ILE A 25 -4.13 -25.77 18.52
CA ILE A 25 -2.73 -25.44 18.24
C ILE A 25 -2.33 -24.26 19.13
N SER A 26 -1.18 -24.37 19.75
CA SER A 26 -0.62 -23.32 20.61
C SER A 26 0.61 -22.67 19.97
N LEU A 27 1.11 -21.63 20.63
CA LEU A 27 2.40 -21.07 20.31
C LEU A 27 3.50 -22.12 20.58
N ALA A 28 4.51 -22.21 19.71
CA ALA A 28 5.64 -23.10 19.94
C ALA A 28 6.42 -22.74 21.22
N ALA A 29 7.11 -23.72 21.78
CA ALA A 29 8.02 -23.49 22.89
C ALA A 29 9.24 -22.65 22.45
N GLY A 30 9.82 -21.90 23.40
CA GLY A 30 11.01 -21.06 23.16
C GLY A 30 10.67 -19.58 23.00
N GLU A 31 11.63 -18.74 23.34
CA GLU A 31 11.48 -17.27 23.26
C GLU A 31 11.42 -16.78 21.80
N ASP A 32 12.05 -17.51 20.90
CA ASP A 32 12.11 -17.26 19.46
C ASP A 32 10.82 -17.61 18.69
N ALA A 33 9.80 -18.15 19.40
CA ALA A 33 8.52 -18.50 18.78
C ALA A 33 7.73 -17.27 18.27
N VAL A 34 8.05 -16.08 18.75
CA VAL A 34 7.49 -14.80 18.30
C VAL A 34 8.64 -13.84 18.04
N SER A 35 8.77 -13.34 16.82
CA SER A 35 9.75 -12.33 16.46
C SER A 35 9.09 -11.18 15.68
N GLU A 36 9.33 -9.92 16.12
CA GLU A 36 8.81 -8.74 15.42
C GLU A 36 9.51 -8.57 14.09
N LEU A 37 8.71 -8.32 13.04
CA LEU A 37 9.18 -7.89 11.73
C LEU A 37 9.26 -6.36 11.74
N LYS A 38 10.49 -5.82 11.66
CA LYS A 38 10.75 -4.39 11.88
C LYS A 38 10.54 -3.51 10.64
N GLU A 39 10.32 -4.11 9.49
CA GLU A 39 10.27 -3.44 8.18
C GLU A 39 8.95 -2.70 7.92
N GLY A 40 7.84 -3.11 8.55
CA GLY A 40 6.54 -2.42 8.45
C GLY A 40 6.56 -1.06 9.14
N TRP A 41 5.88 -0.08 8.54
CA TRP A 41 5.85 1.31 9.03
C TRP A 41 4.53 1.69 9.71
N PHE A 42 3.48 0.94 9.54
CA PHE A 42 2.14 1.24 10.05
C PHE A 42 1.65 0.19 11.03
N ASN A 43 1.48 -1.05 10.59
CA ASN A 43 1.05 -2.18 11.41
C ASN A 43 2.22 -2.77 12.22
N ALA A 44 1.91 -3.37 13.38
CA ALA A 44 2.84 -4.27 14.03
C ALA A 44 2.75 -5.66 13.36
N ALA A 45 3.88 -6.23 12.96
CA ALA A 45 3.92 -7.54 12.31
C ALA A 45 4.89 -8.48 13.03
N TYR A 46 4.52 -9.77 13.09
CA TYR A 46 5.31 -10.80 13.77
C TYR A 46 5.39 -12.07 12.92
N ASN A 47 6.58 -12.67 12.88
CA ASN A 47 6.72 -14.08 12.54
C ASN A 47 6.37 -14.92 13.78
N VAL A 48 5.43 -15.84 13.65
CA VAL A 48 4.90 -16.66 14.73
C VAL A 48 5.07 -18.13 14.39
N ARG A 49 5.79 -18.88 15.24
CA ARG A 49 5.95 -20.33 15.10
C ARG A 49 4.93 -21.06 15.96
N LEU A 50 4.15 -21.92 15.32
CA LEU A 50 3.09 -22.73 15.94
C LEU A 50 3.63 -24.06 16.47
N SER A 51 2.93 -24.68 17.43
CA SER A 51 3.32 -25.96 18.05
C SER A 51 3.30 -27.15 17.09
N ASP A 52 2.60 -27.03 15.94
CA ASP A 52 2.60 -28.02 14.85
C ASP A 52 3.74 -27.84 13.84
N GLY A 53 4.64 -26.89 14.08
CA GLY A 53 5.81 -26.61 13.27
C GLY A 53 5.60 -25.60 12.14
N ARG A 54 4.36 -25.12 11.88
CA ARG A 54 4.11 -24.06 10.91
C ARG A 54 4.64 -22.72 11.41
N GLU A 55 5.06 -21.90 10.46
CA GLU A 55 5.30 -20.46 10.68
C GLU A 55 4.21 -19.66 9.97
N VAL A 56 3.70 -18.64 10.64
CA VAL A 56 2.65 -17.76 10.14
C VAL A 56 3.03 -16.30 10.43
N ILE A 57 2.46 -15.38 9.68
CA ILE A 57 2.60 -13.95 9.94
C ILE A 57 1.34 -13.44 10.64
N LEU A 58 1.54 -12.73 11.75
CA LEU A 58 0.52 -11.97 12.45
C LEU A 58 0.70 -10.49 12.15
N LYS A 59 -0.32 -9.83 11.58
CA LYS A 59 -0.41 -8.35 11.47
C LYS A 59 -1.44 -7.83 12.46
N ILE A 60 -1.11 -6.72 13.13
CA ILE A 60 -1.95 -6.06 14.13
C ILE A 60 -2.06 -4.59 13.75
N ALA A 61 -3.28 -4.09 13.60
CA ALA A 61 -3.56 -2.70 13.30
C ALA A 61 -3.11 -1.76 14.45
N PRO A 62 -2.90 -0.46 14.17
CA PRO A 62 -2.71 0.54 15.21
C PRO A 62 -3.80 0.49 16.28
N SER A 63 -3.50 0.97 17.49
CA SER A 63 -4.51 1.06 18.52
C SER A 63 -5.61 2.05 18.11
N LYS A 64 -6.81 1.91 18.70
CA LYS A 64 -7.95 2.82 18.45
C LYS A 64 -7.65 4.28 18.74
N ASP A 65 -6.71 4.53 19.65
CA ASP A 65 -6.33 5.88 20.06
C ASP A 65 -5.19 6.45 19.20
N ALA A 66 -4.67 5.68 18.25
CA ALA A 66 -3.65 6.17 17.33
C ALA A 66 -4.24 7.21 16.37
N GLU A 67 -3.56 8.34 16.27
CA GLU A 67 -3.89 9.31 15.23
C GLU A 67 -3.45 8.78 13.87
N ILE A 68 -4.39 8.65 12.96
CA ILE A 68 -4.19 8.17 11.59
C ILE A 68 -4.71 9.19 10.59
N MET A 69 -4.25 9.08 9.35
CA MET A 69 -4.78 9.88 8.25
C MET A 69 -6.19 9.43 7.86
N THR A 70 -6.95 10.32 7.27
CA THR A 70 -8.35 10.08 6.90
C THR A 70 -8.54 8.86 5.99
N TYR A 71 -7.61 8.60 5.06
CA TYR A 71 -7.68 7.44 4.17
C TYR A 71 -7.34 6.12 4.86
N GLU A 72 -6.65 6.15 6.00
CA GLU A 72 -6.22 4.96 6.75
C GLU A 72 -7.33 4.34 7.62
N LYS A 73 -8.52 4.91 7.56
CA LYS A 73 -9.68 4.34 8.26
C LYS A 73 -9.98 2.93 7.73
N ASP A 74 -10.12 1.98 8.67
CA ASP A 74 -10.42 0.56 8.39
C ASP A 74 -9.48 -0.09 7.35
N ILE A 75 -8.22 0.37 7.31
CA ILE A 75 -7.21 -0.02 6.32
C ILE A 75 -6.89 -1.53 6.39
N MET A 76 -6.90 -2.14 7.58
CA MET A 76 -6.69 -3.58 7.74
C MET A 76 -7.86 -4.40 7.17
N ALA A 77 -9.09 -3.92 7.32
CA ALA A 77 -10.26 -4.55 6.70
C ALA A 77 -10.14 -4.50 5.17
N THR A 78 -9.66 -3.36 4.62
CA THR A 78 -9.37 -3.21 3.19
C THR A 78 -8.32 -4.21 2.73
N GLU A 79 -7.21 -4.38 3.47
CA GLU A 79 -6.17 -5.35 3.14
C GLU A 79 -6.73 -6.77 3.08
N VAL A 80 -7.45 -7.20 4.13
CA VAL A 80 -8.04 -8.54 4.21
C VAL A 80 -9.06 -8.79 3.09
N ALA A 81 -9.92 -7.81 2.81
CA ALA A 81 -10.93 -7.92 1.75
C ALA A 81 -10.27 -8.01 0.37
N SER A 82 -9.29 -7.15 0.08
CA SER A 82 -8.57 -7.14 -1.20
C SER A 82 -7.80 -8.44 -1.42
N MET A 83 -7.06 -8.92 -0.42
CA MET A 83 -6.33 -10.20 -0.53
C MET A 83 -7.27 -11.38 -0.77
N ARG A 84 -8.41 -11.45 -0.07
CA ARG A 84 -9.43 -12.49 -0.31
C ARG A 84 -10.04 -12.39 -1.69
N LEU A 85 -10.24 -11.20 -2.21
CA LEU A 85 -10.78 -10.98 -3.55
C LEU A 85 -9.79 -11.46 -4.60
N VAL A 86 -8.55 -10.99 -4.57
CA VAL A 86 -7.55 -11.30 -5.58
C VAL A 86 -7.10 -12.77 -5.52
N SER A 87 -7.20 -13.43 -4.37
CA SER A 87 -6.90 -14.87 -4.24
C SER A 87 -7.82 -15.79 -5.07
N GLN A 88 -8.95 -15.24 -5.59
CA GLN A 88 -9.81 -15.96 -6.54
C GLN A 88 -9.15 -16.14 -7.92
N ASN A 89 -8.12 -15.34 -8.25
CA ASN A 89 -7.33 -15.51 -9.46
C ASN A 89 -5.98 -16.18 -9.10
N PRO A 90 -5.76 -17.45 -9.47
CA PRO A 90 -4.54 -18.19 -9.13
C PRO A 90 -3.27 -17.62 -9.79
N ALA A 91 -3.39 -16.69 -10.74
CA ALA A 91 -2.26 -15.98 -11.31
C ALA A 91 -1.69 -14.90 -10.39
N ILE A 92 -2.41 -14.54 -9.32
CA ILE A 92 -1.98 -13.56 -8.32
C ILE A 92 -1.52 -14.30 -7.06
N PRO A 93 -0.21 -14.43 -6.82
CA PRO A 93 0.31 -15.19 -5.69
C PRO A 93 0.21 -14.36 -4.40
N VAL A 94 -0.92 -14.44 -3.68
CA VAL A 94 -1.12 -13.80 -2.37
C VAL A 94 -1.10 -14.82 -1.26
N PRO A 95 -0.62 -14.47 -0.04
CA PRO A 95 -0.66 -15.37 1.10
C PRO A 95 -2.11 -15.70 1.49
N THR A 96 -2.33 -16.93 1.91
CA THR A 96 -3.61 -17.38 2.47
C THR A 96 -3.87 -16.67 3.80
N ILE A 97 -5.05 -16.06 3.97
CA ILE A 97 -5.49 -15.52 5.26
C ILE A 97 -6.12 -16.65 6.06
N TYR A 98 -5.50 -17.02 7.18
CA TYR A 98 -5.98 -18.09 8.05
C TYR A 98 -7.08 -17.63 9.00
N TYR A 99 -6.96 -16.42 9.54
CA TYR A 99 -7.87 -15.89 10.54
C TYR A 99 -7.85 -14.35 10.53
N TYR A 100 -9.01 -13.74 10.72
CA TYR A 100 -9.16 -12.28 10.88
C TYR A 100 -10.10 -12.00 12.04
N ASP A 101 -9.68 -11.20 13.01
CA ASP A 101 -10.41 -10.86 14.23
C ASP A 101 -10.70 -9.36 14.30
N THR A 102 -11.96 -9.05 14.46
CA THR A 102 -12.47 -7.69 14.65
C THR A 102 -13.17 -7.52 16.00
N ALA A 103 -13.14 -8.55 16.88
CA ALA A 103 -13.84 -8.51 18.17
C ALA A 103 -13.18 -7.54 19.16
N GLN A 104 -11.88 -7.27 19.00
CA GLN A 104 -11.10 -6.31 19.78
C GLN A 104 -11.15 -6.52 21.31
N ASP A 105 -11.35 -7.78 21.77
CA ASP A 105 -11.39 -8.19 23.16
C ASP A 105 -10.07 -8.80 23.65
N LEU A 106 -9.27 -9.40 22.78
CA LEU A 106 -7.89 -9.86 23.05
C LEU A 106 -6.85 -8.79 22.76
N CYS A 107 -7.17 -7.90 21.84
CA CYS A 107 -6.37 -6.80 21.38
C CYS A 107 -7.28 -5.58 21.23
N ASP A 108 -6.76 -4.39 21.41
CA ASP A 108 -7.47 -3.10 21.26
C ASP A 108 -7.64 -2.65 19.81
N SER A 109 -7.37 -3.56 18.86
CA SER A 109 -7.46 -3.33 17.42
C SER A 109 -7.69 -4.64 16.67
N ASP A 110 -7.97 -4.54 15.39
CA ASP A 110 -8.08 -5.69 14.48
C ASP A 110 -6.72 -6.36 14.30
N TYR A 111 -6.74 -7.66 14.05
CA TYR A 111 -5.55 -8.42 13.68
C TYR A 111 -5.89 -9.59 12.78
N PHE A 112 -4.92 -10.04 11.99
CA PHE A 112 -5.08 -11.25 11.19
C PHE A 112 -3.81 -12.10 11.15
N PHE A 113 -4.02 -13.40 10.94
CA PHE A 113 -2.96 -14.36 10.64
C PHE A 113 -2.98 -14.74 9.17
N MET A 114 -1.82 -14.73 8.55
CA MET A 114 -1.65 -15.17 7.17
C MET A 114 -0.49 -16.14 7.01
N GLU A 115 -0.45 -16.79 5.88
CA GLU A 115 0.65 -17.62 5.42
C GLU A 115 1.94 -16.82 5.40
N LYS A 116 3.03 -17.44 5.88
CA LYS A 116 4.37 -16.94 5.65
C LYS A 116 4.81 -17.35 4.26
N LEU A 117 5.03 -16.38 3.38
CA LEU A 117 5.50 -16.64 2.04
C LEU A 117 6.90 -17.26 2.04
N THR A 118 7.16 -18.09 1.03
CA THR A 118 8.49 -18.64 0.78
C THR A 118 9.27 -17.76 -0.18
N GLY A 119 10.58 -17.66 0.02
CA GLY A 119 11.48 -16.84 -0.79
C GLY A 119 11.94 -15.60 -0.04
N ASP A 120 12.65 -14.75 -0.75
CA ASP A 120 13.26 -13.54 -0.23
C ASP A 120 12.45 -12.31 -0.66
N ASN A 121 12.47 -11.27 0.17
CA ASN A 121 11.93 -9.97 -0.21
C ASN A 121 12.72 -9.41 -1.41
N TYR A 122 12.02 -9.05 -2.49
CA TYR A 122 12.66 -8.68 -3.75
C TYR A 122 13.53 -7.43 -3.63
N GLU A 123 13.13 -6.46 -2.81
CA GLU A 123 13.94 -5.25 -2.56
C GLU A 123 15.33 -5.59 -2.00
N HIS A 124 15.42 -6.60 -1.13
CA HIS A 124 16.67 -6.99 -0.50
C HIS A 124 17.62 -7.76 -1.42
N VAL A 125 17.08 -8.49 -2.39
CA VAL A 125 17.88 -9.40 -3.23
C VAL A 125 18.06 -8.88 -4.65
N LYS A 126 17.29 -7.91 -5.11
CA LYS A 126 17.24 -7.45 -6.50
C LYS A 126 18.64 -7.16 -7.04
N GLU A 127 19.43 -6.34 -6.35
CA GLU A 127 20.76 -5.94 -6.79
C GLU A 127 21.79 -7.10 -6.79
N THR A 128 21.48 -8.23 -6.15
CA THR A 128 22.33 -9.43 -6.15
C THR A 128 22.03 -10.37 -7.31
N LEU A 129 20.90 -10.18 -8.01
CA LEU A 129 20.47 -11.02 -9.11
C LEU A 129 21.06 -10.57 -10.46
N PRO A 130 21.30 -11.50 -11.42
CA PRO A 130 21.65 -11.12 -12.79
C PRO A 130 20.59 -10.21 -13.41
N GLN A 131 20.99 -9.24 -14.23
CA GLN A 131 20.07 -8.28 -14.87
C GLN A 131 18.94 -8.93 -15.66
N GLU A 132 19.24 -10.04 -16.34
CA GLU A 132 18.22 -10.80 -17.10
C GLU A 132 17.13 -11.37 -16.16
N VAL A 133 17.54 -11.84 -14.96
CA VAL A 133 16.63 -12.36 -13.94
C VAL A 133 15.82 -11.21 -13.34
N GLN A 134 16.45 -10.06 -13.04
CA GLN A 134 15.74 -8.86 -12.59
C GLN A 134 14.67 -8.46 -13.61
N ALA A 135 15.02 -8.34 -14.89
CA ALA A 135 14.08 -7.98 -15.95
C ALA A 135 12.91 -8.98 -16.07
N GLN A 136 13.18 -10.28 -15.92
CA GLN A 136 12.12 -11.31 -15.94
C GLN A 136 11.17 -11.18 -14.73
N ILE A 137 11.70 -10.93 -13.53
CA ILE A 137 10.91 -10.71 -12.33
C ILE A 137 10.07 -9.44 -12.48
N ASP A 138 10.68 -8.32 -12.89
CA ASP A 138 9.99 -7.05 -13.08
C ASP A 138 8.85 -7.17 -14.10
N ARG A 139 9.05 -7.90 -15.22
CA ARG A 139 7.96 -8.22 -16.17
C ARG A 139 6.85 -9.03 -15.52
N SER A 140 7.21 -10.03 -14.70
CA SER A 140 6.22 -10.84 -13.96
C SER A 140 5.41 -10.00 -12.98
N ILE A 141 6.03 -9.05 -12.30
CA ILE A 141 5.36 -8.04 -11.45
C ILE A 141 4.33 -7.26 -12.27
N GLY A 142 4.71 -6.76 -13.44
CA GLY A 142 3.77 -6.06 -14.32
C GLY A 142 2.56 -6.90 -14.74
N VAL A 143 2.78 -8.18 -15.04
CA VAL A 143 1.68 -9.12 -15.33
C VAL A 143 0.75 -9.28 -14.12
N ILE A 144 1.30 -9.51 -12.92
CA ILE A 144 0.53 -9.67 -11.68
C ILE A 144 -0.30 -8.42 -11.39
N VAL A 145 0.29 -7.23 -11.51
CA VAL A 145 -0.42 -5.97 -11.29
C VAL A 145 -1.56 -5.78 -12.29
N ARG A 146 -1.37 -6.15 -13.55
CA ARG A 146 -2.44 -6.14 -14.55
C ARG A 146 -3.59 -7.08 -14.18
N GLU A 147 -3.28 -8.27 -13.67
CA GLU A 147 -4.31 -9.22 -13.20
C GLU A 147 -5.10 -8.66 -12.00
N ILE A 148 -4.43 -7.96 -11.06
CA ILE A 148 -5.09 -7.24 -9.97
C ILE A 148 -6.04 -6.17 -10.53
N ASN A 149 -5.60 -5.37 -11.48
CA ASN A 149 -6.42 -4.36 -12.14
C ASN A 149 -7.54 -4.96 -13.02
N GLY A 150 -7.54 -6.28 -13.21
CA GLY A 150 -8.65 -7.03 -13.83
C GLY A 150 -9.94 -6.99 -13.02
N PHE A 151 -9.88 -6.86 -11.70
CA PHE A 151 -11.05 -6.77 -10.85
C PHE A 151 -11.71 -5.40 -10.97
N SER A 152 -13.06 -5.38 -10.98
CA SER A 152 -13.87 -4.15 -11.12
C SER A 152 -14.70 -3.93 -9.87
N GLY A 153 -14.79 -2.67 -9.43
CA GLY A 153 -15.69 -2.23 -8.37
C GLY A 153 -16.99 -1.62 -8.90
N THR A 154 -17.82 -1.17 -7.97
CA THR A 154 -19.10 -0.48 -8.27
C THR A 154 -19.06 1.00 -7.91
N TYR A 155 -17.99 1.49 -7.31
CA TYR A 155 -17.72 2.87 -6.93
C TYR A 155 -16.23 3.12 -7.02
N PHE A 156 -15.82 4.38 -7.00
CA PHE A 156 -14.42 4.79 -6.87
C PHE A 156 -14.10 5.19 -5.43
N GLY A 157 -12.87 4.90 -4.96
CA GLY A 157 -12.36 5.29 -3.65
C GLY A 157 -11.90 4.12 -2.77
N TYR A 158 -11.64 4.40 -1.50
CA TYR A 158 -11.17 3.42 -0.50
C TYR A 158 -12.32 2.67 0.15
N ASP A 159 -12.27 1.33 0.24
CA ASP A 159 -13.30 0.49 0.88
C ASP A 159 -13.58 0.91 2.33
N GLY A 160 -12.54 1.18 3.11
CA GLY A 160 -12.62 1.50 4.52
C GLY A 160 -13.25 2.87 4.83
N ASN A 161 -13.37 3.78 3.84
CA ASN A 161 -13.88 5.12 4.08
C ASN A 161 -14.86 5.59 3.00
N THR A 162 -16.14 5.39 3.23
CA THR A 162 -17.21 5.78 2.29
C THR A 162 -17.30 7.28 2.03
N ALA A 163 -16.76 8.14 2.91
CA ALA A 163 -16.71 9.57 2.68
C ALA A 163 -15.79 9.95 1.50
N LEU A 164 -14.83 9.07 1.17
CA LEU A 164 -13.93 9.21 0.04
C LEU A 164 -14.43 8.52 -1.23
N HIS A 165 -15.67 7.99 -1.24
CA HIS A 165 -16.27 7.42 -2.43
C HIS A 165 -16.80 8.49 -3.39
N GLY A 166 -16.78 8.15 -4.69
CA GLY A 166 -17.40 8.93 -5.75
C GLY A 166 -18.07 8.03 -6.79
N GLU A 167 -19.08 8.56 -7.46
CA GLU A 167 -19.69 7.92 -8.63
C GLU A 167 -18.78 8.02 -9.85
N THR A 168 -17.93 9.07 -9.89
CA THR A 168 -16.90 9.26 -10.90
C THR A 168 -15.52 9.26 -10.26
N TRP A 169 -14.50 8.89 -11.05
CA TRP A 169 -13.12 8.96 -10.56
C TRP A 169 -12.70 10.38 -10.19
N LYS A 170 -13.09 11.37 -10.98
CA LYS A 170 -12.84 12.77 -10.67
C LYS A 170 -13.37 13.18 -9.29
N GLU A 171 -14.60 12.81 -8.98
CA GLU A 171 -15.21 13.10 -7.67
C GLU A 171 -14.43 12.43 -6.53
N ALA A 172 -14.17 11.12 -6.63
CA ALA A 172 -13.44 10.37 -5.62
C ALA A 172 -12.02 10.92 -5.44
N PHE A 173 -11.29 11.16 -6.53
CA PHE A 173 -9.91 11.63 -6.46
C PHE A 173 -9.81 13.01 -5.83
N ILE A 174 -10.71 13.96 -6.14
CA ILE A 174 -10.73 15.28 -5.50
C ILE A 174 -10.99 15.14 -4.00
N LYS A 175 -11.95 14.30 -3.57
CA LYS A 175 -12.21 14.03 -2.14
C LYS A 175 -10.98 13.44 -1.44
N ILE A 176 -10.29 12.51 -2.10
CA ILE A 176 -9.05 11.90 -1.59
C ILE A 176 -7.97 12.97 -1.43
N MET A 177 -7.74 13.81 -2.43
CA MET A 177 -6.73 14.87 -2.38
C MET A 177 -7.05 15.91 -1.30
N ASP A 178 -8.31 16.36 -1.24
CA ASP A 178 -8.76 17.30 -0.21
C ASP A 178 -8.57 16.70 1.19
N SER A 179 -8.85 15.42 1.40
CA SER A 179 -8.66 14.76 2.69
C SER A 179 -7.19 14.73 3.12
N VAL A 180 -6.25 14.47 2.20
CA VAL A 180 -4.81 14.50 2.50
C VAL A 180 -4.35 15.91 2.87
N LEU A 181 -4.83 16.93 2.14
CA LEU A 181 -4.50 18.32 2.43
C LEU A 181 -5.08 18.77 3.79
N GLU A 182 -6.30 18.35 4.12
CA GLU A 182 -6.92 18.61 5.43
C GLU A 182 -6.17 17.90 6.57
N ASP A 183 -5.74 16.66 6.36
CA ASP A 183 -4.89 15.92 7.29
C ASP A 183 -3.59 16.70 7.56
N GLY A 184 -2.95 17.20 6.52
CA GLY A 184 -1.75 18.00 6.65
C GLY A 184 -1.99 19.33 7.37
N LEU A 185 -3.10 20.03 7.08
CA LEU A 185 -3.47 21.27 7.78
C LEU A 185 -3.68 21.00 9.29
N ARG A 186 -4.31 19.87 9.67
CA ARG A 186 -4.48 19.50 11.08
C ARG A 186 -3.15 19.32 11.82
N LYS A 187 -2.11 18.93 11.10
CA LYS A 187 -0.76 18.69 11.65
C LYS A 187 0.21 19.84 11.37
N ASN A 188 -0.23 20.93 10.74
CA ASN A 188 0.63 22.03 10.28
C ASN A 188 1.77 21.54 9.37
N ALA A 189 1.48 20.60 8.46
CA ALA A 189 2.45 20.07 7.53
C ALA A 189 2.93 21.17 6.58
N ASP A 190 4.24 21.21 6.37
CA ASP A 190 4.88 22.10 5.39
C ASP A 190 5.06 21.33 4.06
N TYR A 191 4.38 21.79 3.03
CA TYR A 191 4.50 21.26 1.67
C TYR A 191 5.48 22.06 0.79
N GLY A 192 6.04 23.16 1.29
CA GLY A 192 6.79 24.14 0.52
C GLY A 192 5.91 25.04 -0.39
N PHE A 193 4.60 24.83 -0.40
CA PHE A 193 3.59 25.56 -1.18
C PHE A 193 2.31 25.74 -0.36
N THR A 194 1.51 26.74 -0.72
CA THR A 194 0.21 26.87 -0.05
C THR A 194 -0.76 25.78 -0.50
N VAL A 195 -1.64 25.34 0.40
CA VAL A 195 -2.72 24.38 0.07
C VAL A 195 -3.59 24.91 -1.07
N GLY A 196 -3.80 26.24 -1.15
CA GLY A 196 -4.53 26.89 -2.24
C GLY A 196 -3.87 26.70 -3.60
N ASP A 197 -2.54 26.85 -3.69
CA ASP A 197 -1.79 26.66 -4.94
C ASP A 197 -1.80 25.19 -5.38
N ILE A 198 -1.64 24.28 -4.43
CA ILE A 198 -1.70 22.82 -4.70
C ILE A 198 -3.09 22.48 -5.24
N ARG A 199 -4.16 22.91 -4.57
CA ARG A 199 -5.53 22.63 -4.98
C ARG A 199 -5.86 23.24 -6.34
N ALA A 200 -5.39 24.46 -6.63
CA ALA A 200 -5.57 25.08 -7.93
C ALA A 200 -4.92 24.28 -9.05
N ALA A 201 -3.71 23.76 -8.84
CA ALA A 201 -3.03 22.89 -9.80
C ALA A 201 -3.80 21.58 -10.04
N ILE A 202 -4.31 20.93 -8.99
CA ILE A 202 -5.15 19.74 -9.12
C ILE A 202 -6.39 20.03 -9.97
N LEU A 203 -7.12 21.10 -9.67
CA LEU A 203 -8.37 21.44 -10.35
C LEU A 203 -8.15 21.83 -11.82
N LYS A 204 -7.00 22.43 -12.17
CA LYS A 204 -6.64 22.75 -13.57
C LYS A 204 -6.62 21.48 -14.45
N HIS A 205 -6.13 20.36 -13.93
CA HIS A 205 -5.99 19.11 -14.67
C HIS A 205 -7.09 18.07 -14.35
N ALA A 206 -8.07 18.41 -13.49
CA ALA A 206 -9.10 17.47 -13.05
C ALA A 206 -10.01 16.95 -14.18
N LEU A 207 -10.04 17.62 -15.35
CA LEU A 207 -10.83 17.15 -16.47
C LEU A 207 -10.30 15.84 -17.05
N SER A 208 -8.98 15.59 -17.01
CA SER A 208 -8.36 14.36 -17.48
C SER A 208 -8.86 13.12 -16.70
N LEU A 209 -9.31 13.30 -15.46
CA LEU A 209 -9.86 12.22 -14.61
C LEU A 209 -11.22 11.71 -15.12
N GLU A 210 -11.96 12.46 -15.91
CA GLU A 210 -13.27 12.05 -16.47
C GLU A 210 -13.14 10.93 -17.51
N ALA A 211 -11.95 10.74 -18.08
CA ALA A 211 -11.67 9.62 -18.98
C ALA A 211 -11.71 8.24 -18.28
N VAL A 212 -11.63 8.22 -16.95
CA VAL A 212 -11.67 6.98 -16.17
C VAL A 212 -13.11 6.64 -15.81
N THR A 213 -13.69 5.68 -16.52
CA THR A 213 -15.10 5.34 -16.42
C THR A 213 -15.39 4.05 -15.64
N MET A 214 -14.36 3.27 -15.30
CA MET A 214 -14.53 1.99 -14.62
C MET A 214 -13.57 1.90 -13.43
N PRO A 215 -14.09 1.72 -12.20
CA PRO A 215 -13.26 1.49 -11.04
C PRO A 215 -12.58 0.13 -11.14
N ARG A 216 -11.25 0.14 -11.08
CA ARG A 216 -10.42 -1.06 -11.05
C ARG A 216 -9.75 -1.17 -9.69
N LEU A 217 -9.52 -2.41 -9.23
CA LEU A 217 -8.73 -2.61 -8.02
C LEU A 217 -7.29 -2.20 -8.31
N VAL A 218 -6.79 -1.25 -7.55
CA VAL A 218 -5.41 -0.77 -7.59
C VAL A 218 -4.75 -1.16 -6.28
N HIS A 219 -3.61 -1.82 -6.34
CA HIS A 219 -2.82 -2.12 -5.14
C HIS A 219 -2.22 -0.86 -4.54
N TRP A 220 -1.88 0.09 -5.37
CA TRP A 220 -1.29 1.38 -5.10
C TRP A 220 0.18 1.30 -4.63
N ASP A 221 0.53 0.35 -3.80
CA ASP A 221 1.88 0.18 -3.20
C ASP A 221 2.63 -1.06 -3.75
N ALA A 222 2.43 -1.38 -5.05
CA ALA A 222 3.05 -2.53 -5.71
C ALA A 222 4.51 -2.24 -6.13
N TRP A 223 5.38 -1.97 -5.15
CA TRP A 223 6.83 -1.78 -5.34
C TRP A 223 7.64 -2.99 -4.85
N ASN A 224 8.93 -3.02 -5.10
CA ASN A 224 9.77 -4.22 -4.89
C ASN A 224 9.65 -4.82 -3.48
N ALA A 225 9.55 -4.00 -2.42
CA ALA A 225 9.50 -4.49 -1.05
C ALA A 225 8.21 -5.28 -0.71
N ASN A 226 7.18 -5.17 -1.54
CA ASN A 226 5.93 -5.91 -1.35
C ASN A 226 5.86 -7.20 -2.18
N PHE A 227 6.95 -7.57 -2.87
CA PHE A 227 7.07 -8.82 -3.62
C PHE A 227 8.08 -9.77 -2.99
N PHE A 228 7.75 -11.07 -3.02
CA PHE A 228 8.65 -12.15 -2.64
C PHE A 228 9.04 -12.93 -3.87
N VAL A 229 10.31 -13.37 -3.91
CA VAL A 229 10.88 -14.08 -5.06
C VAL A 229 11.67 -15.30 -4.61
N LYS A 230 11.61 -16.34 -5.42
CA LYS A 230 12.41 -17.55 -5.24
C LYS A 230 12.74 -18.16 -6.60
N ASP A 231 13.99 -18.58 -6.79
CA ASP A 231 14.45 -19.23 -8.04
C ASP A 231 14.09 -18.43 -9.30
N GLY A 232 14.22 -17.10 -9.25
CA GLY A 232 13.94 -16.18 -10.37
C GLY A 232 12.45 -15.97 -10.68
N LYS A 233 11.54 -16.34 -9.77
CA LYS A 233 10.09 -16.20 -9.93
C LYS A 233 9.46 -15.45 -8.76
N VAL A 234 8.41 -14.69 -9.05
CA VAL A 234 7.57 -14.10 -8.00
C VAL A 234 6.78 -15.20 -7.30
N THR A 235 6.90 -15.27 -5.99
CA THR A 235 6.20 -16.25 -5.13
C THR A 235 5.12 -15.62 -4.27
N GLY A 236 5.07 -14.29 -4.18
CA GLY A 236 4.03 -13.62 -3.45
C GLY A 236 4.02 -12.10 -3.61
N ILE A 237 2.84 -11.52 -3.39
CA ILE A 237 2.61 -10.08 -3.20
C ILE A 237 1.82 -9.89 -1.91
N ILE A 238 2.21 -8.88 -1.12
CA ILE A 238 1.63 -8.55 0.18
C ILE A 238 1.26 -7.07 0.24
N ASP A 239 0.62 -6.69 1.36
CA ASP A 239 0.43 -5.29 1.78
C ASP A 239 -0.60 -4.51 0.94
N PHE A 240 -1.81 -5.09 0.82
CA PHE A 240 -2.95 -4.48 0.13
C PHE A 240 -3.66 -3.41 0.99
N GLU A 241 -3.06 -2.94 2.07
CA GLU A 241 -3.70 -2.00 3.00
C GLU A 241 -4.11 -0.67 2.33
N ARG A 242 -3.39 -0.25 1.28
CA ARG A 242 -3.67 0.97 0.52
C ARG A 242 -4.46 0.73 -0.76
N ALA A 243 -4.99 -0.48 -0.94
CA ALA A 243 -5.77 -0.81 -2.12
C ALA A 243 -7.05 0.03 -2.20
N LEU A 244 -7.42 0.41 -3.42
CA LEU A 244 -8.60 1.22 -3.68
C LEU A 244 -9.18 0.93 -5.07
N TRP A 245 -10.42 1.32 -5.28
CA TRP A 245 -11.10 1.28 -6.57
C TRP A 245 -10.81 2.57 -7.34
N ALA A 246 -9.96 2.48 -8.37
CA ALA A 246 -9.37 3.66 -9.01
C ALA A 246 -9.01 3.45 -10.48
N ASP A 247 -8.24 4.41 -11.02
CA ASP A 247 -7.54 4.30 -12.29
C ASP A 247 -6.29 3.42 -12.13
N PRO A 248 -6.10 2.37 -12.94
CA PRO A 248 -4.89 1.57 -12.97
C PRO A 248 -3.57 2.35 -13.08
N LEU A 249 -3.59 3.54 -13.66
CA LEU A 249 -2.40 4.41 -13.72
C LEU A 249 -1.92 4.91 -12.35
N MET A 250 -2.69 4.70 -11.27
CA MET A 250 -2.22 4.96 -9.90
C MET A 250 -1.20 3.92 -9.39
N GLU A 251 -1.00 2.80 -10.08
CA GLU A 251 -0.02 1.80 -9.65
C GLU A 251 1.40 2.34 -9.62
N ALA A 252 2.21 1.81 -8.71
CA ALA A 252 3.58 2.26 -8.46
C ALA A 252 4.44 2.36 -9.72
N GLN A 253 4.32 1.41 -10.63
CA GLN A 253 5.10 1.34 -11.87
C GLN A 253 4.85 2.53 -12.82
N PHE A 254 3.66 3.13 -12.81
CA PHE A 254 3.33 4.26 -13.69
C PHE A 254 3.78 5.60 -13.13
N ARG A 255 4.00 5.70 -11.81
CA ARG A 255 4.55 6.92 -11.18
C ARG A 255 5.96 7.23 -11.67
N ALA A 256 6.73 6.20 -12.03
CA ALA A 256 8.06 6.37 -12.59
C ALA A 256 8.05 7.10 -13.96
N LEU A 257 6.94 7.06 -14.70
CA LEU A 257 6.81 7.78 -15.98
C LEU A 257 6.85 9.30 -15.82
N ALA A 258 6.31 9.84 -14.74
CA ALA A 258 6.42 11.27 -14.43
C ALA A 258 7.90 11.72 -14.30
N PHE A 259 8.83 10.77 -14.12
CA PHE A 259 10.27 10.98 -14.05
C PHE A 259 11.05 10.44 -15.26
N GLY A 260 10.36 10.03 -16.32
CA GLY A 260 10.94 9.80 -17.65
C GLY A 260 11.45 8.39 -17.94
N GLY A 261 10.98 7.35 -17.25
CA GLY A 261 11.47 5.99 -17.47
C GLY A 261 10.40 4.95 -17.80
N VAL A 262 10.63 4.14 -18.84
CA VAL A 262 9.85 2.91 -19.10
C VAL A 262 10.56 1.76 -18.38
N SER A 263 9.85 1.07 -17.48
CA SER A 263 10.39 -0.06 -16.71
C SER A 263 9.99 -1.41 -17.31
N GLU A 264 10.70 -2.47 -16.94
CA GLU A 264 10.36 -3.84 -17.34
C GLU A 264 8.98 -4.27 -16.79
N SER A 265 8.55 -3.75 -15.66
CA SER A 265 7.21 -3.99 -15.14
C SER A 265 6.12 -3.38 -16.05
N MET A 266 6.38 -2.23 -16.67
CA MET A 266 5.45 -1.65 -17.66
C MET A 266 5.39 -2.50 -18.95
N HIS A 267 6.51 -3.06 -19.38
CA HIS A 267 6.51 -4.04 -20.48
C HIS A 267 5.67 -5.27 -20.13
N GLY A 268 5.82 -5.81 -18.92
CA GLY A 268 5.01 -6.92 -18.41
C GLY A 268 3.52 -6.59 -18.30
N TYR A 269 3.20 -5.39 -17.85
CA TYR A 269 1.82 -4.89 -17.79
C TYR A 269 1.20 -4.73 -19.19
N GLY A 270 2.02 -4.44 -20.21
CA GLY A 270 1.56 -4.21 -21.57
C GLY A 270 1.21 -2.75 -21.89
N LYS A 271 1.70 -1.78 -21.07
CA LYS A 271 1.53 -0.35 -21.30
C LYS A 271 2.83 0.39 -21.06
N THR A 272 3.41 0.92 -22.13
CA THR A 272 4.73 1.60 -22.12
C THR A 272 4.67 3.04 -22.65
N THR A 273 3.50 3.49 -23.09
CA THR A 273 3.26 4.85 -23.58
C THR A 273 2.01 5.42 -22.96
N LEU A 274 1.99 6.73 -22.76
CA LEU A 274 0.83 7.47 -22.27
C LEU A 274 0.33 8.43 -23.36
N THR A 275 -0.98 8.66 -23.39
CA THR A 275 -1.55 9.83 -24.05
C THR A 275 -1.28 11.07 -23.20
N HIS A 276 -1.54 12.26 -23.73
CA HIS A 276 -1.40 13.50 -22.96
C HIS A 276 -2.27 13.52 -21.70
N GLU A 277 -3.53 13.12 -21.81
CA GLU A 277 -4.46 13.02 -20.66
C GLU A 277 -4.03 11.97 -19.62
N GLU A 278 -3.42 10.85 -20.05
CA GLU A 278 -2.87 9.85 -19.16
C GLU A 278 -1.62 10.37 -18.43
N ASP A 279 -0.78 11.16 -19.13
CA ASP A 279 0.39 11.80 -18.53
C ASP A 279 -0.02 12.84 -17.48
N GLU A 280 -1.04 13.64 -17.75
CA GLU A 280 -1.64 14.54 -16.76
C GLU A 280 -2.08 13.78 -15.51
N ARG A 281 -2.79 12.65 -15.67
CA ARG A 281 -3.22 11.82 -14.54
C ARG A 281 -2.06 11.22 -13.77
N CYS A 282 -1.02 10.74 -14.46
CA CYS A 282 0.18 10.21 -13.78
C CYS A 282 0.87 11.28 -12.92
N HIS A 283 0.89 12.54 -13.37
CA HIS A 283 1.40 13.65 -12.56
C HIS A 283 0.50 13.95 -11.36
N LEU A 284 -0.82 13.92 -11.51
CA LEU A 284 -1.75 14.05 -10.39
C LEU A 284 -1.56 12.91 -9.36
N TYR A 285 -1.34 11.67 -9.81
CA TYR A 285 -1.10 10.52 -8.93
C TYR A 285 0.27 10.56 -8.26
N THR A 286 1.27 11.13 -8.93
CA THR A 286 2.59 11.40 -8.33
C THR A 286 2.48 12.49 -7.26
N LEU A 287 1.69 13.54 -7.50
CA LEU A 287 1.40 14.57 -6.50
C LEU A 287 0.69 13.97 -5.28
N HIS A 288 -0.31 13.09 -5.51
CA HIS A 288 -0.99 12.37 -4.44
C HIS A 288 0.00 11.60 -3.56
N LEU A 289 0.88 10.78 -4.17
CA LEU A 289 1.91 10.05 -3.44
C LEU A 289 2.78 10.99 -2.60
N ALA A 290 3.27 12.07 -3.21
CA ALA A 290 4.17 13.01 -2.55
C ALA A 290 3.49 13.72 -1.35
N LEU A 291 2.21 14.10 -1.50
CA LEU A 291 1.43 14.69 -0.41
C LEU A 291 1.18 13.68 0.73
N VAL A 292 0.85 12.42 0.40
CA VAL A 292 0.71 11.35 1.39
C VAL A 292 2.04 11.15 2.14
N MET A 293 3.15 10.97 1.42
CA MET A 293 4.48 10.78 2.03
C MET A 293 4.87 11.93 2.97
N ASN A 294 4.62 13.18 2.55
CA ASN A 294 4.90 14.34 3.40
C ASN A 294 4.02 14.35 4.65
N THR A 295 2.71 14.19 4.49
CA THR A 295 1.74 14.25 5.59
C THR A 295 1.98 13.13 6.60
N GLU A 296 2.27 11.90 6.15
CA GLU A 296 2.61 10.76 7.01
C GLU A 296 3.75 11.06 7.98
N CYS A 297 4.76 11.84 7.58
CA CYS A 297 5.87 12.20 8.47
C CYS A 297 5.38 12.89 9.74
N TYR A 298 4.33 13.70 9.66
CA TYR A 298 3.74 14.42 10.79
C TYR A 298 2.81 13.56 11.66
N TYR A 299 2.29 12.47 11.13
CA TYR A 299 1.47 11.51 11.89
C TYR A 299 2.32 10.44 12.56
N ARG A 300 3.39 9.99 11.91
CA ARG A 300 4.17 8.82 12.33
C ARG A 300 5.44 9.16 13.09
N ASP A 301 5.88 10.43 13.04
CA ASP A 301 7.06 10.94 13.74
C ASP A 301 8.30 10.08 13.46
N TYR A 302 8.64 9.98 12.17
CA TYR A 302 9.78 9.18 11.73
C TYR A 302 11.10 9.70 12.30
N ASP A 303 12.02 8.79 12.58
CA ASP A 303 13.38 9.05 13.08
C ASP A 303 14.34 9.62 12.02
N THR A 304 13.84 10.01 10.85
CA THR A 304 14.59 10.51 9.71
C THR A 304 13.80 11.52 8.88
N ASP A 305 14.48 12.56 8.40
CA ASP A 305 13.89 13.57 7.50
C ASP A 305 13.92 13.16 6.02
N PHE A 306 14.45 11.99 5.70
CA PHE A 306 14.67 11.56 4.30
C PHE A 306 13.36 11.51 3.51
N VAL A 307 12.31 10.91 4.08
CA VAL A 307 10.99 10.77 3.41
C VAL A 307 10.36 12.12 3.18
N GLY A 308 10.36 13.00 4.18
CA GLY A 308 9.81 14.36 4.08
C GLY A 308 10.54 15.22 3.03
N ASN A 309 11.88 15.19 3.03
CA ASN A 309 12.69 15.91 2.05
C ASN A 309 12.45 15.43 0.62
N LEU A 310 12.36 14.11 0.42
CA LEU A 310 12.02 13.53 -0.89
C LEU A 310 10.63 13.96 -1.32
N ALA A 311 9.65 13.90 -0.44
CA ALA A 311 8.27 14.29 -0.72
C ALA A 311 8.16 15.76 -1.16
N ILE A 312 8.84 16.69 -0.47
CA ILE A 312 8.86 18.11 -0.84
C ILE A 312 9.47 18.31 -2.24
N GLN A 313 10.55 17.60 -2.57
CA GLN A 313 11.15 17.66 -3.91
C GLN A 313 10.19 17.14 -4.98
N MET A 314 9.48 16.04 -4.71
CA MET A 314 8.48 15.49 -5.61
C MET A 314 7.29 16.44 -5.79
N ILE A 315 6.79 17.07 -4.71
CA ILE A 315 5.73 18.08 -4.77
C ILE A 315 6.17 19.23 -5.69
N ALA A 316 7.37 19.79 -5.47
CA ALA A 316 7.88 20.90 -6.24
C ALA A 316 8.02 20.59 -7.74
N ALA A 317 8.60 19.42 -8.05
CA ALA A 317 8.78 18.99 -9.44
C ALA A 317 7.43 18.76 -10.14
N THR A 318 6.50 18.11 -9.47
CA THR A 318 5.17 17.79 -10.03
C THR A 318 4.31 19.06 -10.21
N LEU A 319 4.29 19.95 -9.21
CA LEU A 319 3.57 21.22 -9.32
C LEU A 319 4.11 22.09 -10.43
N LYS A 320 5.45 22.13 -10.60
CA LYS A 320 6.05 22.86 -11.73
C LYS A 320 5.51 22.32 -13.07
N TRP A 321 5.50 21.00 -13.25
CA TRP A 321 4.97 20.41 -14.48
C TRP A 321 3.49 20.75 -14.69
N LEU A 322 2.64 20.63 -13.66
CA LEU A 322 1.21 20.91 -13.71
C LEU A 322 0.93 22.43 -13.98
N GLN A 323 1.81 23.33 -13.60
CA GLN A 323 1.67 24.75 -13.88
C GLN A 323 2.05 25.12 -15.31
N GLU A 324 3.08 24.46 -15.86
CA GLU A 324 3.64 24.74 -17.19
C GLU A 324 2.82 24.10 -18.33
N ASN A 325 2.01 23.05 -18.05
CA ASN A 325 1.17 22.34 -19.01
C ASN A 325 -0.33 22.55 -18.72
#